data_abadf5219921cb89f06dc65e4204d4e9
#
_entry.id   abadf5219921cb89f06dc65e4204d4e9
#
_cell.length_a   1.000
_cell.length_b   1.000
_cell.length_c   1.000
_cell.angle_alpha   90.00
_cell.angle_beta   90.00
_cell.angle_gamma   90.00
#
_symmetry.space_group_name_H-M   'P 1'
#
loop_
_entity.id
_entity.type
_entity.pdbx_description
1 polymer ?
#
loop_
_entity_poly.entity_id
_entity_poly.type
_entity_poly.pdbx_seq_one_letter_code
_entity_poly.pdbx_strand_id
1 'polypeptide(L)'
;AQKCVDLVSSKPDVIFHLAAIVSGEAESDFDKGYRVNLDGTRNLFEAIRALSDYCPRVVYTSTAAVYGGPYPDDAGDDFILQPSTSYGTQKAIGELLLNDYSRRGFLDGIGLRLPTICVRPGKPNAAASGVFSNIIREPLVGVETTLMVSKNVSMVFASPRSAIGFLIHAAQLDT
;
A
#
# COMPACT_ATOMS: atom_id res chain seq x y z
N ALA A 1 -8.50 17.20 2.51
CA ALA A 1 -9.79 17.13 1.81
C ALA A 1 -9.77 17.92 0.50
N GLN A 2 -9.49 19.25 0.50
CA GLN A 2 -9.61 20.09 -0.73
C GLN A 2 -8.78 19.55 -1.91
N LYS A 3 -7.53 19.16 -1.70
CA LYS A 3 -6.68 18.58 -2.77
C LYS A 3 -7.27 17.31 -3.41
N CYS A 4 -8.04 16.51 -2.67
CA CYS A 4 -8.72 15.35 -3.25
C CYS A 4 -9.87 15.80 -4.17
N VAL A 5 -10.62 16.82 -3.75
CA VAL A 5 -11.69 17.41 -4.58
C VAL A 5 -11.11 17.96 -5.88
N ASP A 6 -10.02 18.72 -5.79
CA ASP A 6 -9.36 19.30 -6.97
C ASP A 6 -8.85 18.20 -7.94
N LEU A 7 -8.30 17.09 -7.38
CA LEU A 7 -7.80 15.96 -8.16
C LEU A 7 -8.93 15.26 -8.94
N VAL A 8 -10.06 14.99 -8.29
CA VAL A 8 -11.15 14.25 -8.93
C VAL A 8 -12.07 15.11 -9.78
N SER A 9 -11.93 16.44 -9.71
CA SER A 9 -12.76 17.38 -10.49
C SER A 9 -12.63 17.19 -12.00
N SER A 10 -11.48 16.69 -12.49
CA SER A 10 -11.25 16.32 -13.89
C SER A 10 -11.85 14.97 -14.29
N LYS A 11 -12.49 14.25 -13.36
CA LYS A 11 -13.08 12.92 -13.55
C LYS A 11 -12.13 11.93 -14.25
N PRO A 12 -10.91 11.64 -13.73
CA PRO A 12 -10.03 10.66 -14.35
C PRO A 12 -10.66 9.26 -14.32
N ASP A 13 -10.52 8.48 -15.39
CA ASP A 13 -11.07 7.12 -15.49
C ASP A 13 -10.37 6.14 -14.52
N VAL A 14 -9.08 6.35 -14.26
CA VAL A 14 -8.25 5.50 -13.38
C VAL A 14 -7.49 6.35 -12.38
N ILE A 15 -7.55 5.94 -11.11
CA ILE A 15 -6.81 6.56 -10.00
C ILE A 15 -5.91 5.50 -9.36
N PHE A 16 -4.59 5.69 -9.42
CA PHE A 16 -3.62 4.91 -8.65
C PHE A 16 -3.40 5.58 -7.30
N HIS A 17 -3.99 5.01 -6.25
CA HIS A 17 -3.83 5.53 -4.89
C HIS A 17 -2.58 4.95 -4.24
N LEU A 18 -1.44 5.64 -4.45
CA LEU A 18 -0.11 5.25 -3.96
C LEU A 18 0.34 6.07 -2.75
N ALA A 19 -0.38 7.14 -2.43
CA ALA A 19 -0.01 8.09 -1.38
C ALA A 19 -0.13 7.46 0.01
N ALA A 20 1.00 7.33 0.70
CA ALA A 20 1.06 6.86 2.08
C ALA A 20 2.39 7.26 2.72
N ILE A 21 2.42 7.34 4.05
CA ILE A 21 3.67 7.25 4.79
C ILE A 21 4.01 5.79 5.09
N VAL A 22 5.30 5.48 5.18
CA VAL A 22 5.81 4.11 5.32
C VAL A 22 5.72 3.59 6.75
N SER A 23 5.90 2.27 6.92
CA SER A 23 5.67 1.56 8.18
C SER A 23 6.41 2.13 9.39
N GLY A 24 7.71 2.41 9.30
CA GLY A 24 8.47 2.96 10.43
C GLY A 24 8.04 4.39 10.79
N GLU A 25 7.68 5.21 9.81
CA GLU A 25 7.17 6.55 10.06
C GLU A 25 5.77 6.51 10.69
N ALA A 26 4.88 5.63 10.21
CA ALA A 26 3.54 5.47 10.78
C ALA A 26 3.56 4.87 12.21
N GLU A 27 4.60 4.13 12.56
CA GLU A 27 4.80 3.61 13.92
C GLU A 27 5.36 4.66 14.85
N SER A 28 6.28 5.52 14.38
CA SER A 28 6.89 6.58 15.18
C SER A 28 5.99 7.80 15.38
N ASP A 29 5.10 8.07 14.43
CA ASP A 29 4.12 9.18 14.47
C ASP A 29 2.72 8.64 14.14
N PHE A 30 2.07 8.15 15.19
CA PHE A 30 0.76 7.51 15.12
C PHE A 30 -0.30 8.43 14.48
N ASP A 31 -0.40 9.67 14.95
CA ASP A 31 -1.41 10.62 14.46
C ASP A 31 -1.20 10.98 12.99
N LYS A 32 0.05 11.15 12.57
CA LYS A 32 0.39 11.38 11.17
C LYS A 32 0.06 10.15 10.33
N GLY A 33 0.32 8.94 10.85
CA GLY A 33 -0.05 7.68 10.22
C GLY A 33 -1.53 7.65 9.87
N TYR A 34 -2.39 7.84 10.85
CA TYR A 34 -3.84 7.84 10.65
C TYR A 34 -4.29 8.97 9.74
N ARG A 35 -3.81 10.19 9.96
CA ARG A 35 -4.19 11.34 9.12
C ARG A 35 -3.82 11.16 7.65
N VAL A 36 -2.65 10.58 7.34
CA VAL A 36 -2.19 10.42 5.95
C VAL A 36 -2.75 9.14 5.33
N ASN A 37 -2.57 8.00 5.99
CA ASN A 37 -2.89 6.69 5.40
C ASN A 37 -4.39 6.38 5.45
N LEU A 38 -5.09 6.76 6.51
CA LEU A 38 -6.52 6.47 6.65
C LEU A 38 -7.40 7.64 6.22
N ASP A 39 -7.25 8.81 6.88
CA ASP A 39 -8.09 9.97 6.55
C ASP A 39 -7.85 10.47 5.12
N GLY A 40 -6.59 10.40 4.64
CA GLY A 40 -6.23 10.70 3.26
C GLY A 40 -6.97 9.81 2.27
N THR A 41 -6.98 8.50 2.52
CA THR A 41 -7.72 7.51 1.71
C THR A 41 -9.22 7.79 1.75
N ARG A 42 -9.80 7.97 2.93
CA ARG A 42 -11.21 8.28 3.10
C ARG A 42 -11.59 9.59 2.41
N ASN A 43 -10.79 10.64 2.53
CA ASN A 43 -11.03 11.91 1.85
C ASN A 43 -11.05 11.78 0.33
N LEU A 44 -10.21 10.91 -0.25
CA LEU A 44 -10.24 10.62 -1.68
C LEU A 44 -11.57 9.93 -2.07
N PHE A 45 -11.95 8.88 -1.34
CA PHE A 45 -13.19 8.13 -1.63
C PHE A 45 -14.44 9.01 -1.45
N GLU A 46 -14.47 9.88 -0.43
CA GLU A 46 -15.56 10.84 -0.24
C GLU A 46 -15.61 11.89 -1.36
N ALA A 47 -14.45 12.35 -1.85
CA ALA A 47 -14.41 13.27 -2.98
C ALA A 47 -14.94 12.63 -4.27
N ILE A 48 -14.64 11.34 -4.52
CA ILE A 48 -15.20 10.57 -5.63
C ILE A 48 -16.73 10.45 -5.46
N ARG A 49 -17.18 9.98 -4.29
CA ARG A 49 -18.61 9.75 -3.97
C ARG A 49 -19.45 11.02 -4.09
N ALA A 50 -18.86 12.19 -3.86
CA ALA A 50 -19.57 13.48 -3.95
C ALA A 50 -19.87 13.92 -5.39
N LEU A 51 -19.27 13.28 -6.40
CA LEU A 51 -19.52 13.60 -7.81
C LEU A 51 -20.62 12.70 -8.37
N SER A 52 -21.62 13.30 -9.01
CA SER A 52 -22.65 12.55 -9.76
C SER A 52 -22.05 11.98 -11.06
N ASP A 53 -22.60 10.84 -11.48
CA ASP A 53 -22.23 10.19 -12.77
C ASP A 53 -20.71 9.98 -12.91
N TYR A 54 -20.08 9.48 -11.81
CA TYR A 54 -18.66 9.23 -11.76
C TYR A 54 -18.37 7.99 -10.89
N CYS A 55 -17.78 6.97 -11.51
CA CYS A 55 -17.39 5.72 -10.88
C CYS A 55 -16.03 5.27 -11.46
N PRO A 56 -14.90 5.88 -11.01
CA PRO A 56 -13.59 5.58 -11.55
C PRO A 56 -13.06 4.23 -11.08
N ARG A 57 -12.15 3.63 -11.87
CA ARG A 57 -11.28 2.57 -11.40
C ARG A 57 -10.31 3.13 -10.35
N VAL A 58 -10.29 2.55 -9.15
CA VAL A 58 -9.33 2.90 -8.10
C VAL A 58 -8.43 1.72 -7.78
N VAL A 59 -7.16 1.82 -8.12
CA VAL A 59 -6.13 0.84 -7.77
C VAL A 59 -5.46 1.28 -6.46
N TYR A 60 -5.79 0.58 -5.37
CA TYR A 60 -5.30 0.87 -4.03
C TYR A 60 -4.10 0.00 -3.68
N THR A 61 -2.97 0.63 -3.35
CA THR A 61 -1.80 -0.10 -2.85
C THR A 61 -1.97 -0.45 -1.37
N SER A 62 -2.34 -1.69 -1.11
CA SER A 62 -2.25 -2.31 0.20
C SER A 62 -0.87 -2.97 0.37
N THR A 63 -0.72 -3.85 1.33
CA THR A 63 0.55 -4.43 1.78
C THR A 63 0.36 -5.80 2.41
N ALA A 64 1.33 -6.69 2.29
CA ALA A 64 1.37 -7.93 3.06
C ALA A 64 1.36 -7.72 4.60
N ALA A 65 1.71 -6.50 5.07
CA ALA A 65 1.64 -6.17 6.51
C ALA A 65 0.22 -6.18 7.10
N VAL A 66 -0.83 -6.28 6.29
CA VAL A 66 -2.22 -6.46 6.75
C VAL A 66 -2.47 -7.82 7.39
N TYR A 67 -1.65 -8.80 7.08
CA TYR A 67 -1.80 -10.15 7.62
C TYR A 67 -1.28 -10.28 9.06
N GLY A 68 -0.26 -9.49 9.47
CA GLY A 68 0.43 -9.68 10.75
C GLY A 68 1.18 -11.01 10.78
N GLY A 69 1.21 -11.70 11.90
CA GLY A 69 1.87 -13.00 12.05
C GLY A 69 1.31 -13.74 13.27
N PRO A 70 1.61 -15.04 13.44
CA PRO A 70 2.43 -15.90 12.57
C PRO A 70 1.72 -16.28 11.27
N TYR A 71 2.50 -16.45 10.20
CA TYR A 71 1.97 -16.90 8.90
C TYR A 71 1.93 -18.43 8.84
N PRO A 72 0.91 -19.03 8.20
CA PRO A 72 0.99 -20.42 7.76
C PRO A 72 2.00 -20.55 6.61
N ASP A 73 2.41 -21.79 6.30
CA ASP A 73 3.32 -22.07 5.19
C ASP A 73 2.71 -21.63 3.85
N ASP A 74 1.39 -21.64 3.73
CA ASP A 74 0.63 -21.18 2.57
C ASP A 74 -0.51 -20.27 3.03
N ALA A 75 -0.44 -18.99 2.66
CA ALA A 75 -1.43 -17.97 2.99
C ALA A 75 -2.16 -17.54 1.71
N GLY A 76 -3.43 -17.95 1.58
CA GLY A 76 -4.31 -17.54 0.48
C GLY A 76 -4.85 -16.12 0.64
N ASP A 77 -5.62 -15.66 -0.35
CA ASP A 77 -6.24 -14.33 -0.36
C ASP A 77 -7.31 -14.14 0.72
N ASP A 78 -7.89 -15.25 1.19
CA ASP A 78 -8.88 -15.32 2.26
C ASP A 78 -8.26 -15.40 3.67
N PHE A 79 -6.91 -15.39 3.76
CA PHE A 79 -6.24 -15.40 5.05
C PHE A 79 -6.62 -14.16 5.88
N ILE A 80 -6.95 -14.41 7.14
CA ILE A 80 -7.51 -13.38 8.04
C ILE A 80 -6.56 -12.21 8.25
N LEU A 81 -7.09 -10.99 8.21
CA LEU A 81 -6.32 -9.78 8.45
C LEU A 81 -6.12 -9.57 9.95
N GLN A 82 -4.89 -9.66 10.41
CA GLN A 82 -4.48 -9.45 11.81
C GLN A 82 -3.22 -8.57 11.88
N PRO A 83 -3.28 -7.33 11.39
CA PRO A 83 -2.10 -6.46 11.35
C PRO A 83 -1.51 -6.26 12.74
N SER A 84 -0.19 -6.33 12.84
CA SER A 84 0.58 -6.15 14.08
C SER A 84 1.27 -4.78 14.17
N THR A 85 1.01 -3.88 13.23
CA THR A 85 1.58 -2.53 13.16
C THR A 85 0.50 -1.50 12.82
N SER A 86 0.73 -0.24 13.22
CA SER A 86 -0.15 0.90 12.88
C SER A 86 -0.33 1.04 11.37
N TYR A 87 0.76 0.90 10.60
CA TYR A 87 0.72 0.92 9.15
C TYR A 87 -0.16 -0.20 8.56
N GLY A 88 0.02 -1.43 9.00
CA GLY A 88 -0.78 -2.57 8.57
C GLY A 88 -2.26 -2.38 8.90
N THR A 89 -2.57 -1.88 10.10
CA THR A 89 -3.93 -1.56 10.53
C THR A 89 -4.57 -0.51 9.63
N GLN A 90 -3.88 0.60 9.36
CA GLN A 90 -4.37 1.67 8.48
C GLN A 90 -4.65 1.16 7.06
N LYS A 91 -3.78 0.30 6.53
CA LYS A 91 -3.97 -0.32 5.21
C LYS A 91 -5.14 -1.30 5.18
N ALA A 92 -5.30 -2.13 6.21
CA ALA A 92 -6.43 -3.06 6.33
C ALA A 92 -7.78 -2.31 6.41
N ILE A 93 -7.86 -1.23 7.18
CA ILE A 93 -9.06 -0.36 7.21
C ILE A 93 -9.30 0.25 5.83
N GLY A 94 -8.25 0.66 5.12
CA GLY A 94 -8.35 1.17 3.75
C GLY A 94 -8.92 0.14 2.76
N GLU A 95 -8.57 -1.15 2.88
CA GLU A 95 -9.16 -2.25 2.09
C GLU A 95 -10.65 -2.41 2.38
N LEU A 96 -11.04 -2.37 3.66
CA LEU A 96 -12.45 -2.46 4.06
C LEU A 96 -13.27 -1.28 3.52
N LEU A 97 -12.72 -0.07 3.56
CA LEU A 97 -13.36 1.11 2.95
C LEU A 97 -13.47 0.94 1.43
N LEU A 98 -12.39 0.51 0.76
CA LEU A 98 -12.41 0.26 -0.69
C LEU A 98 -13.52 -0.70 -1.08
N ASN A 99 -13.64 -1.83 -0.37
CA ASN A 99 -14.66 -2.84 -0.62
C ASN A 99 -16.07 -2.28 -0.38
N ASP A 100 -16.29 -1.49 0.68
CA ASP A 100 -17.60 -0.92 0.98
C ASP A 100 -18.02 0.12 -0.08
N TYR A 101 -17.11 1.00 -0.48
CA TYR A 101 -17.39 1.99 -1.52
C TYR A 101 -17.61 1.36 -2.89
N SER A 102 -16.90 0.27 -3.21
CA SER A 102 -17.06 -0.48 -4.47
C SER A 102 -18.41 -1.18 -4.52
N ARG A 103 -18.79 -1.96 -3.49
CA ARG A 103 -20.09 -2.64 -3.48
C ARG A 103 -21.29 -1.69 -3.50
N ARG A 104 -21.08 -0.41 -3.13
CA ARG A 104 -22.08 0.66 -3.21
C ARG A 104 -22.09 1.36 -4.57
N GLY A 105 -21.16 1.00 -5.48
CA GLY A 105 -21.07 1.57 -6.82
C GLY A 105 -20.52 3.00 -6.85
N PHE A 106 -19.83 3.46 -5.80
CA PHE A 106 -19.23 4.79 -5.78
C PHE A 106 -17.88 4.85 -6.54
N LEU A 107 -17.19 3.72 -6.59
CA LEU A 107 -15.95 3.53 -7.34
C LEU A 107 -15.82 2.05 -7.71
N ASP A 108 -14.94 1.74 -8.65
CA ASP A 108 -14.56 0.39 -9.01
C ASP A 108 -13.15 0.10 -8.46
N GLY A 109 -13.11 -0.54 -7.29
CA GLY A 109 -11.91 -0.65 -6.47
C GLY A 109 -11.20 -1.98 -6.56
N ILE A 110 -9.88 -1.95 -6.82
CA ILE A 110 -9.00 -3.12 -6.71
C ILE A 110 -7.89 -2.82 -5.70
N GLY A 111 -7.79 -3.65 -4.65
CA GLY A 111 -6.73 -3.58 -3.65
C GLY A 111 -5.60 -4.57 -3.96
N LEU A 112 -4.36 -4.10 -3.97
CA LEU A 112 -3.17 -4.93 -4.17
C LEU A 112 -2.38 -5.03 -2.87
N ARG A 113 -2.29 -6.23 -2.26
CA ARG A 113 -1.44 -6.53 -1.11
C ARG A 113 -0.02 -6.76 -1.57
N LEU A 114 0.70 -5.67 -1.83
CA LEU A 114 2.06 -5.73 -2.35
C LEU A 114 3.00 -6.40 -1.32
N PRO A 115 3.88 -7.31 -1.79
CA PRO A 115 4.94 -7.89 -0.97
C PRO A 115 6.06 -6.86 -0.73
N THR A 116 7.16 -7.31 -0.12
CA THR A 116 8.37 -6.50 0.00
C THR A 116 8.97 -6.20 -1.37
N ILE A 117 9.03 -4.92 -1.73
CA ILE A 117 9.64 -4.51 -3.00
C ILE A 117 11.15 -4.37 -2.83
N CYS A 118 11.91 -5.18 -3.58
CA CYS A 118 13.36 -5.29 -3.52
C CYS A 118 13.95 -5.49 -4.95
N VAL A 119 15.01 -4.80 -5.35
CA VAL A 119 15.75 -3.75 -4.66
C VAL A 119 15.14 -2.40 -5.03
N ARG A 120 14.80 -1.59 -4.03
CA ARG A 120 14.28 -0.23 -4.26
C ARG A 120 15.43 0.71 -4.59
N PRO A 121 15.33 1.52 -5.66
CA PRO A 121 16.31 2.56 -5.96
C PRO A 121 16.22 3.72 -4.95
N GLY A 122 17.24 4.58 -4.97
CA GLY A 122 17.28 5.78 -4.14
C GLY A 122 17.86 5.56 -2.74
N LYS A 123 17.78 6.60 -1.90
CA LYS A 123 18.32 6.58 -0.54
C LYS A 123 17.47 5.73 0.41
N PRO A 124 18.05 5.16 1.48
CA PRO A 124 17.30 4.54 2.55
C PRO A 124 16.21 5.45 3.12
N ASN A 125 15.09 4.86 3.50
CA ASN A 125 13.98 5.55 4.16
C ASN A 125 13.52 4.77 5.40
N ALA A 126 12.53 5.29 6.13
CA ALA A 126 12.00 4.70 7.35
C ALA A 126 11.09 3.46 7.15
N ALA A 127 11.04 2.86 5.96
CA ALA A 127 10.31 1.61 5.76
C ALA A 127 11.05 0.44 6.43
N ALA A 128 10.38 -0.31 7.31
CA ALA A 128 10.97 -1.46 7.98
C ALA A 128 11.57 -2.49 7.00
N SER A 129 10.90 -2.74 5.88
CA SER A 129 11.39 -3.61 4.78
C SER A 129 12.55 -3.03 3.97
N GLY A 130 13.01 -1.81 4.28
CA GLY A 130 14.16 -1.18 3.63
C GLY A 130 15.45 -1.97 3.78
N VAL A 131 15.62 -2.70 4.88
CA VAL A 131 16.78 -3.53 5.18
C VAL A 131 17.12 -4.49 4.02
N PHE A 132 16.12 -5.10 3.39
CA PHE A 132 16.33 -6.05 2.29
C PHE A 132 16.86 -5.40 1.00
N SER A 133 16.54 -4.15 0.76
CA SER A 133 17.15 -3.37 -0.32
C SER A 133 18.54 -2.87 0.06
N ASN A 134 18.72 -2.45 1.30
CA ASN A 134 19.97 -1.87 1.80
C ASN A 134 21.11 -2.88 1.78
N ILE A 135 20.87 -4.13 2.25
CA ILE A 135 21.89 -5.18 2.28
C ILE A 135 22.43 -5.58 0.88
N ILE A 136 21.75 -5.19 -0.17
CA ILE A 136 22.17 -5.40 -1.56
C ILE A 136 22.76 -4.10 -2.13
N ARG A 137 22.01 -3.01 -2.04
CA ARG A 137 22.32 -1.75 -2.70
C ARG A 137 23.53 -1.04 -2.10
N GLU A 138 23.61 -0.96 -0.76
CA GLU A 138 24.65 -0.18 -0.08
C GLU A 138 26.05 -0.78 -0.31
N PRO A 139 26.29 -2.12 -0.18
CA PRO A 139 27.58 -2.71 -0.46
C PRO A 139 28.04 -2.54 -1.92
N LEU A 140 27.11 -2.49 -2.88
CA LEU A 140 27.45 -2.27 -4.29
C LEU A 140 28.07 -0.88 -4.55
N VAL A 141 27.85 0.06 -3.66
CA VAL A 141 28.45 1.41 -3.71
C VAL A 141 29.50 1.64 -2.60
N GLY A 142 29.98 0.56 -1.98
CA GLY A 142 31.04 0.61 -0.96
C GLY A 142 30.55 1.11 0.42
N VAL A 143 29.26 1.11 0.69
CA VAL A 143 28.69 1.53 1.97
C VAL A 143 28.38 0.30 2.82
N GLU A 144 28.86 0.29 4.06
CA GLU A 144 28.54 -0.75 5.02
C GLU A 144 27.07 -0.69 5.42
N THR A 145 26.44 -1.86 5.60
CA THR A 145 25.05 -1.96 6.06
C THR A 145 24.91 -3.12 7.05
N THR A 146 23.93 -2.99 7.95
CA THR A 146 23.63 -3.99 8.98
C THR A 146 22.34 -4.71 8.66
N LEU A 147 22.38 -6.05 8.72
CA LEU A 147 21.18 -6.88 8.66
C LEU A 147 20.52 -6.89 10.04
N MET A 148 19.42 -6.15 10.18
CA MET A 148 18.70 -5.99 11.46
C MET A 148 17.65 -7.08 11.73
N VAL A 149 17.57 -8.09 10.87
CA VAL A 149 16.67 -9.24 11.01
C VAL A 149 17.46 -10.54 11.02
N SER A 150 16.84 -11.63 11.49
CA SER A 150 17.45 -12.94 11.44
C SER A 150 17.85 -13.31 10.00
N LYS A 151 19.03 -13.93 9.84
CA LYS A 151 19.48 -14.46 8.53
C LYS A 151 18.58 -15.59 8.00
N ASN A 152 17.73 -16.17 8.86
CA ASN A 152 16.81 -17.25 8.51
C ASN A 152 15.39 -16.73 8.24
N VAL A 153 15.16 -15.40 8.20
CA VAL A 153 13.85 -14.86 7.89
C VAL A 153 13.48 -15.17 6.44
N SER A 154 12.27 -15.72 6.25
CA SER A 154 11.67 -15.89 4.93
C SER A 154 10.73 -14.75 4.65
N MET A 155 10.80 -14.21 3.43
CA MET A 155 9.97 -13.07 2.98
C MET A 155 9.56 -13.26 1.53
N VAL A 156 8.39 -12.76 1.19
CA VAL A 156 7.93 -12.67 -0.20
C VAL A 156 8.43 -11.36 -0.81
N PHE A 157 9.04 -11.44 -1.97
CA PHE A 157 9.61 -10.29 -2.67
C PHE A 157 9.01 -10.12 -4.06
N ALA A 158 8.94 -8.86 -4.49
CA ALA A 158 8.73 -8.50 -5.89
C ALA A 158 9.72 -7.40 -6.29
N SER A 159 10.07 -7.35 -7.57
CA SER A 159 10.88 -6.25 -8.10
C SER A 159 10.03 -4.97 -8.25
N PRO A 160 10.64 -3.77 -8.30
CA PRO A 160 9.93 -2.55 -8.67
C PRO A 160 9.20 -2.67 -10.01
N ARG A 161 9.80 -3.35 -10.99
CA ARG A 161 9.19 -3.61 -12.29
C ARG A 161 7.95 -4.48 -12.18
N SER A 162 7.99 -5.54 -11.37
CA SER A 162 6.83 -6.40 -11.12
C SER A 162 5.71 -5.63 -10.41
N ALA A 163 6.05 -4.78 -9.42
CA ALA A 163 5.06 -3.95 -8.74
C ALA A 163 4.32 -3.00 -9.70
N ILE A 164 5.04 -2.37 -10.64
CA ILE A 164 4.43 -1.55 -11.69
C ILE A 164 3.54 -2.42 -12.59
N GLY A 165 4.00 -3.62 -12.96
CA GLY A 165 3.20 -4.57 -13.76
C GLY A 165 1.88 -4.94 -13.06
N PHE A 166 1.90 -5.20 -11.75
CA PHE A 166 0.70 -5.48 -10.97
C PHE A 166 -0.29 -4.31 -10.97
N LEU A 167 0.21 -3.08 -10.81
CA LEU A 167 -0.62 -1.87 -10.84
C LEU A 167 -1.30 -1.68 -12.19
N ILE A 168 -0.55 -1.82 -13.30
CA ILE A 168 -1.08 -1.68 -14.65
C ILE A 168 -2.10 -2.78 -14.93
N HIS A 169 -1.79 -4.03 -14.55
CA HIS A 169 -2.71 -5.15 -14.72
C HIS A 169 -4.02 -4.92 -13.96
N ALA A 170 -3.95 -4.51 -12.69
CA ALA A 170 -5.13 -4.20 -11.87
C ALA A 170 -6.00 -3.09 -12.48
N ALA A 171 -5.39 -2.10 -13.13
CA ALA A 171 -6.14 -1.05 -13.80
C ALA A 171 -6.93 -1.54 -15.03
N GLN A 172 -6.57 -2.70 -15.59
CA GLN A 172 -7.13 -3.27 -16.83
C GLN A 172 -8.03 -4.48 -16.60
N LEU A 173 -8.13 -4.98 -15.34
CA LEU A 173 -9.00 -6.12 -15.03
C LEU A 173 -10.48 -5.75 -15.19
N ASP A 174 -11.24 -6.65 -15.79
CA ASP A 174 -12.71 -6.62 -15.75
C ASP A 174 -13.17 -7.06 -14.35
N THR A 175 -14.02 -6.27 -13.68
CA THR A 175 -14.53 -6.52 -12.32
C THR A 175 -16.06 -6.61 -12.30
#